data_a0032574f2e9e08642b3776cf2c1aebe
#
_entry.id   a0032574f2e9e08642b3776cf2c1aebe
#
_cell.length_a   1.000
_cell.length_b   1.000
_cell.length_c   1.000
_cell.angle_alpha   90.00
_cell.angle_beta   90.00
_cell.angle_gamma   90.00
#
_symmetry.space_group_name_H-M   'P 1'
#
loop_
_entity.id
_entity.type
_entity.pdbx_description
1 polymer ?
#
loop_
_entity_poly.entity_id
_entity_poly.type
_entity_poly.pdbx_seq_one_letter_code
_entity_poly.pdbx_strand_id
1 'polypeptide(L)' 'MELIWHILLTVCLGSTCIEQDVQWFESKADCDEMLNIYLEMPSDGDWDTVEYICKPVNSLNT' A
#
# COMPACT_ATOMS: atom_id res chain seq x y z
N MET A 1 -15.87 11.39 -12.41
CA MET A 1 -15.03 10.27 -12.38
C MET A 1 -13.87 10.49 -11.45
N GLU A 2 -13.76 9.71 -10.45
CA GLU A 2 -12.75 9.93 -9.44
C GLU A 2 -11.96 8.68 -9.22
N LEU A 3 -10.69 8.90 -8.96
CA LEU A 3 -9.82 7.80 -8.58
C LEU A 3 -9.61 7.84 -7.09
N ILE A 4 -9.67 6.68 -6.50
CA ILE A 4 -9.32 6.50 -5.10
C ILE A 4 -7.95 5.85 -5.08
N TRP A 5 -7.09 6.31 -4.20
CA TRP A 5 -5.76 5.77 -4.08
C TRP A 5 -5.68 4.96 -2.81
N HIS A 6 -4.88 3.91 -2.85
CA HIS A 6 -4.69 3.12 -1.65
C HIS A 6 -3.25 2.68 -1.55
N ILE A 7 -2.83 2.41 -0.32
CA ILE A 7 -1.51 1.87 -0.07
C ILE A 7 -1.66 0.37 -0.01
N LEU A 8 -0.89 -0.31 -0.83
CA LEU A 8 -0.88 -1.76 -0.89
C LEU A 8 0.40 -2.26 -0.24
N LEU A 9 0.24 -3.10 0.75
CA LEU A 9 1.37 -3.71 1.45
C LEU A 9 1.59 -5.10 0.89
N THR A 10 2.79 -5.36 0.45
CA THR A 10 3.18 -6.68 -0.01
C THR A 10 4.28 -7.22 0.89
N VAL A 11 4.06 -8.36 1.46
CA VAL A 11 5.08 -9.00 2.30
C VAL A 11 5.33 -10.39 1.76
N CYS A 12 6.58 -10.77 1.80
CA CYS A 12 6.99 -12.07 1.29
C CYS A 12 7.81 -12.81 2.34
N LEU A 13 7.54 -14.08 2.45
CA LEU A 13 8.29 -14.94 3.34
C LEU A 13 8.57 -16.22 2.58
N GLY A 14 9.85 -16.45 2.28
CA GLY A 14 10.22 -17.58 1.44
C GLY A 14 9.67 -17.36 0.05
N SER A 15 8.93 -18.32 -0.45
CA SER A 15 8.34 -18.22 -1.78
C SER A 15 6.89 -17.78 -1.73
N THR A 16 6.40 -17.36 -0.58
CA THR A 16 5.00 -16.99 -0.42
C THR A 16 4.91 -15.50 -0.19
N CYS A 17 4.08 -14.84 -0.97
CA CYS A 17 3.83 -13.40 -0.82
C CYS A 17 2.35 -13.17 -0.66
N ILE A 18 2.00 -12.20 0.19
CA ILE A 18 0.62 -11.80 0.36
C ILE A 18 0.53 -10.30 0.24
N GLU A 19 -0.62 -9.85 -0.20
CA GLU A 19 -0.90 -8.42 -0.38
C GLU A 19 -2.08 -8.04 0.46
N GLN A 20 -2.05 -6.81 0.95
CA GLN A 20 -3.10 -6.34 1.83
C GLN A 20 -3.26 -4.86 1.66
N ASP A 21 -4.52 -4.41 1.60
CA ASP A 21 -4.81 -2.98 1.59
C ASP A 21 -4.58 -2.43 2.96
N VAL A 22 -3.85 -1.32 3.03
CA VAL A 22 -3.54 -0.71 4.31
C VAL A 22 -4.48 0.43 4.59
N GLN A 23 -4.62 1.36 3.63
CA GLN A 23 -5.41 2.55 3.86
C GLN A 23 -5.82 3.13 2.52
N TRP A 24 -6.96 3.81 2.52
CA TRP A 24 -7.51 4.40 1.31
C TRP A 24 -7.48 5.92 1.42
N PHE A 25 -7.26 6.58 0.29
CA PHE A 25 -7.16 8.03 0.23
C PHE A 25 -7.90 8.53 -0.98
N GLU A 26 -8.34 9.77 -0.91
CA GLU A 26 -9.05 10.38 -2.02
C GLU A 26 -8.12 11.09 -2.98
N SER A 27 -6.87 11.27 -2.63
CA SER A 27 -5.93 11.93 -3.50
C SER A 27 -4.59 11.24 -3.47
N LYS A 28 -3.86 11.38 -4.57
CA LYS A 28 -2.53 10.79 -4.64
C LYS A 28 -1.59 11.45 -3.66
N ALA A 29 -1.74 12.76 -3.46
CA ALA A 29 -0.85 13.48 -2.56
C ALA A 29 -0.95 12.92 -1.14
N ASP A 30 -2.16 12.65 -0.69
CA ASP A 30 -2.34 12.09 0.64
C ASP A 30 -1.75 10.69 0.72
N CYS A 31 -1.93 9.91 -0.34
CA CYS A 31 -1.38 8.56 -0.37
C CYS A 31 0.14 8.60 -0.29
N ASP A 32 0.75 9.48 -1.07
CA ASP A 32 2.21 9.58 -1.08
C ASP A 32 2.75 10.02 0.28
N GLU A 33 2.04 10.95 0.91
CA GLU A 33 2.49 11.44 2.20
C GLU A 33 2.48 10.33 3.24
N MET A 34 1.42 9.56 3.28
CA MET A 34 1.36 8.46 4.22
C MET A 34 2.31 7.34 3.83
N LEU A 35 2.54 7.16 2.53
CA LEU A 35 3.48 6.16 2.09
C LEU A 35 4.87 6.41 2.67
N ASN A 36 5.30 7.67 2.66
CA ASN A 36 6.59 8.01 3.21
C ASN A 36 6.67 7.66 4.70
N ILE A 37 5.58 7.88 5.41
CA ILE A 37 5.53 7.56 6.83
C ILE A 37 5.68 6.05 7.02
N TYR A 38 4.94 5.27 6.23
CA TYR A 38 5.03 3.82 6.35
C TYR A 38 6.43 3.31 6.00
N LEU A 39 7.07 3.93 5.01
CA LEU A 39 8.39 3.48 4.62
C LEU A 39 9.43 3.75 5.68
N GLU A 40 9.18 4.72 6.56
CA GLU A 40 10.13 5.03 7.62
C GLU A 40 9.90 4.21 8.87
N MET A 41 8.77 3.51 8.95
CA MET A 41 8.50 2.70 10.12
C MET A 41 9.16 1.34 9.98
N PRO A 42 9.72 0.81 11.08
CA PRO A 42 10.28 -0.53 11.02
C PRO A 42 9.16 -1.54 10.84
N SER A 43 9.45 -2.58 10.07
CA SER A 43 8.46 -3.61 9.88
C SER A 43 8.44 -4.55 11.08
N ASP A 44 7.25 -5.05 11.37
CA ASP A 44 7.09 -6.05 12.40
C ASP A 44 7.14 -7.43 11.77
N GLY A 45 7.82 -8.33 12.43
CA GLY A 45 7.83 -9.70 11.97
C GLY A 45 9.07 -10.02 11.16
N ASP A 46 9.16 -11.26 10.79
CA ASP A 46 10.34 -11.78 10.11
C ASP A 46 10.08 -11.97 8.62
N TRP A 47 9.65 -10.90 7.96
CA TRP A 47 9.39 -10.97 6.53
C TRP A 47 10.69 -10.84 5.76
N ASP A 48 10.80 -11.59 4.67
CA ASP A 48 11.97 -11.47 3.81
C ASP A 48 11.96 -10.13 3.10
N THR A 49 10.79 -9.71 2.61
CA THR A 49 10.65 -8.41 1.99
C THR A 49 9.34 -7.79 2.40
N VAL A 50 9.35 -6.49 2.50
CA VAL A 50 8.17 -5.71 2.83
C VAL A 50 8.14 -4.52 1.89
N GLU A 51 7.01 -4.30 1.24
CA GLU A 51 6.92 -3.26 0.23
C GLU A 51 5.59 -2.54 0.35
N TYR A 52 5.65 -1.22 0.27
CA TYR A 52 4.45 -0.39 0.25
C TYR A 52 4.42 0.38 -1.04
N ILE A 53 3.26 0.40 -1.70
CA ILE A 53 3.10 1.17 -2.92
C ILE A 53 1.75 1.86 -2.90
N CYS A 54 1.67 3.00 -3.58
CA CYS A 54 0.41 3.68 -3.80
C CYS A 54 -0.12 3.31 -5.17
N LYS A 55 -1.35 2.86 -5.23
CA LYS A 55 -1.98 2.47 -6.49
C LYS A 55 -3.32 3.15 -6.63
N PRO A 56 -3.66 3.56 -7.83
CA PRO A 56 -4.99 4.11 -8.08
C PRO A 56 -6.01 3.00 -8.27
N VAL A 57 -7.21 3.25 -7.78
CA VAL A 57 -8.31 2.33 -7.97
C VAL A 57 -9.45 3.11 -8.58
N ASN A 58 -9.98 2.57 -9.67
CA ASN A 58 -11.11 3.21 -10.32
C ASN A 58 -12.37 2.81 -9.58
N SER A 59 -12.90 3.73 -8.80
CA SER A 59 -14.04 3.42 -7.96
C SER A 59 -15.34 3.35 -8.73
N LEU A 60 -15.32 3.78 -9.96
CA LEU A 60 -16.52 3.71 -10.78
C LEU A 60 -16.62 2.44 -11.55
N ASN A 61 -15.67 1.63 -11.45
CA ASN A 61 -15.71 0.41 -12.16
C ASN A 61 -16.81 -0.48 -11.66
N THR A 62 -17.66 -0.88 -12.45
CA THR A 62 -18.76 -1.72 -12.00
C THR A 62 -18.80 -3.03 -12.72
#